data_477e9e362d220c3bc97f68a631981da9
#
_entry.id   477e9e362d220c3bc97f68a631981da9
#
_cell.length_a   1.000
_cell.length_b   1.000
_cell.length_c   1.000
_cell.angle_alpha   90.00
_cell.angle_beta   90.00
_cell.angle_gamma   90.00
#
_symmetry.space_group_name_H-M   'P 1'
#
loop_
_entity.id
_entity.type
_entity.pdbx_description
1 polymer ?
#
loop_
_entity_poly.entity_id
_entity_poly.type
_entity_poly.pdbx_seq_one_letter_code
_entity_poly.pdbx_strand_id
1 'polypeptide(L)'
;MPEVTIPQPTQAAPAADPPKKKPRNPRTIRRAAAVCVVVAALAAGGFFLYRFLTKTDGTNSEIQSQPVQYGSIQSKVTGSGNAKAKESAAITLTAGGTVQEVFVSPGDTVTAGQPLYTIFSQDAQDQVTQAQSQLDRLNKDMSSLLEDASNLTVRAPFAGKLIDVKEFQPDQEVSKEAPVATLVNDKKLKLSLYFSYAYENEIHTGQSVTVSIPAVMGVRTGTVEKINKVRFISPEGAVHFEAVIVFDNPGTLTAGMEASATLTASDGSAIYPYENGKTEYYETREIVTKAAGPVVSQGNLLNYADVSAGEALLTLGSSTIDEDIRSKQKEIDEAQKKLEEAQKGLADFNALSPIDGS
;
A
#
# COMPACT_ATOMS: atom_id res chain seq x y z
N MET A 1 33.28 11.76 -40.42
CA MET A 1 32.31 11.89 -39.34
C MET A 1 32.45 10.65 -38.50
N PRO A 2 32.80 10.71 -37.22
CA PRO A 2 33.29 9.56 -36.49
C PRO A 2 32.13 8.70 -35.94
N GLU A 3 32.33 7.46 -36.15
CA GLU A 3 31.62 6.28 -35.66
C GLU A 3 31.76 6.15 -34.14
N VAL A 4 30.66 6.08 -33.42
CA VAL A 4 30.66 5.85 -31.95
C VAL A 4 30.65 4.35 -31.72
N THR A 5 31.79 3.81 -31.34
CA THR A 5 31.97 2.42 -30.91
C THR A 5 31.43 2.26 -29.48
N ILE A 6 30.46 1.38 -29.30
CA ILE A 6 29.95 0.96 -27.99
C ILE A 6 30.88 -0.17 -27.47
N PRO A 7 31.47 -0.09 -26.26
CA PRO A 7 32.22 -1.20 -25.68
C PRO A 7 31.30 -2.30 -25.17
N GLN A 8 31.61 -3.53 -25.57
CA GLN A 8 30.97 -4.75 -25.05
C GLN A 8 31.39 -5.00 -23.58
N PRO A 9 30.55 -5.59 -22.75
CA PRO A 9 30.90 -5.98 -21.39
C PRO A 9 31.77 -7.23 -21.39
N THR A 10 32.89 -7.12 -20.72
CA THR A 10 33.86 -8.18 -20.44
C THR A 10 33.22 -9.28 -19.62
N GLN A 11 33.31 -10.51 -20.11
CA GLN A 11 32.95 -11.74 -19.38
C GLN A 11 33.88 -11.93 -18.18
N ALA A 12 33.29 -12.05 -17.00
CA ALA A 12 34.02 -12.46 -15.80
C ALA A 12 34.37 -13.95 -15.88
N ALA A 13 35.63 -14.24 -15.61
CA ALA A 13 36.17 -15.59 -15.51
C ALA A 13 35.55 -16.36 -14.32
N PRO A 14 35.43 -17.69 -14.40
CA PRO A 14 34.83 -18.47 -13.33
C PRO A 14 35.80 -18.61 -12.14
N ALA A 15 35.22 -18.41 -10.95
CA ALA A 15 35.92 -18.57 -9.68
C ALA A 15 36.35 -20.03 -9.45
N ALA A 16 37.62 -20.19 -9.06
CA ALA A 16 38.22 -21.48 -8.72
C ALA A 16 37.60 -22.09 -7.45
N ASP A 17 37.29 -23.37 -7.51
CA ASP A 17 36.83 -24.20 -6.40
C ASP A 17 37.86 -24.27 -5.25
N PRO A 18 37.43 -24.24 -3.97
CA PRO A 18 38.33 -24.45 -2.85
C PRO A 18 38.75 -25.92 -2.72
N PRO A 19 39.99 -26.19 -2.25
CA PRO A 19 40.55 -27.57 -2.22
C PRO A 19 39.80 -28.46 -1.23
N LYS A 20 39.41 -29.64 -1.69
CA LYS A 20 38.76 -30.69 -0.89
C LYS A 20 39.74 -31.23 0.17
N LYS A 21 39.41 -31.08 1.44
CA LYS A 21 40.07 -31.74 2.55
C LYS A 21 39.81 -33.25 2.51
N LYS A 22 40.88 -34.03 2.44
CA LYS A 22 40.87 -35.48 2.54
C LYS A 22 40.30 -35.95 3.89
N PRO A 23 39.52 -37.00 3.96
CA PRO A 23 39.00 -37.53 5.23
C PRO A 23 40.12 -38.20 6.04
N ARG A 24 40.32 -37.75 7.27
CA ARG A 24 41.19 -38.42 8.24
C ARG A 24 40.53 -39.67 8.78
N ASN A 25 41.21 -40.80 8.68
CA ASN A 25 40.83 -42.14 9.03
C ASN A 25 40.54 -42.26 10.53
N PRO A 26 39.35 -42.67 11.00
CA PRO A 26 38.99 -42.64 12.42
C PRO A 26 39.72 -43.70 13.30
N ARG A 27 40.52 -44.59 12.68
CA ARG A 27 41.25 -45.64 13.40
C ARG A 27 42.53 -45.19 14.09
N THR A 28 43.14 -44.08 13.65
CA THR A 28 44.37 -43.56 14.28
C THR A 28 44.11 -42.72 15.51
N ILE A 29 42.97 -42.06 15.61
CA ILE A 29 42.62 -41.23 16.78
C ILE A 29 42.28 -42.10 17.99
N ARG A 30 41.65 -43.26 17.78
CA ARG A 30 41.32 -44.19 18.91
C ARG A 30 42.59 -44.84 19.53
N ARG A 31 43.63 -45.07 18.74
CA ARG A 31 44.91 -45.62 19.25
C ARG A 31 45.72 -44.56 20.02
N ALA A 32 45.70 -43.33 19.58
CA ALA A 32 46.37 -42.23 20.30
C ALA A 32 45.68 -41.93 21.64
N ALA A 33 44.37 -41.94 21.69
CA ALA A 33 43.61 -41.74 22.90
C ALA A 33 43.83 -42.88 23.93
N ALA A 34 43.93 -44.10 23.47
CA ALA A 34 44.17 -45.25 24.37
C ALA A 34 45.58 -45.17 24.99
N VAL A 35 46.60 -44.73 24.23
CA VAL A 35 47.95 -44.56 24.77
C VAL A 35 48.00 -43.42 25.81
N CYS A 36 47.32 -42.33 25.60
CA CYS A 36 47.25 -41.22 26.57
C CYS A 36 46.58 -41.61 27.87
N VAL A 37 45.56 -42.45 27.83
CA VAL A 37 44.89 -42.92 29.04
C VAL A 37 45.76 -43.85 29.84
N VAL A 38 46.55 -44.74 29.19
CA VAL A 38 47.50 -45.66 29.87
C VAL A 38 48.62 -44.86 30.53
N VAL A 39 49.18 -43.85 29.86
CA VAL A 39 50.25 -43.00 30.42
C VAL A 39 49.74 -42.16 31.60
N ALA A 40 48.51 -41.65 31.53
CA ALA A 40 47.90 -40.90 32.62
C ALA A 40 47.64 -41.82 33.85
N ALA A 41 47.19 -43.05 33.63
CA ALA A 41 46.98 -44.02 34.70
C ALA A 41 48.32 -44.44 35.40
N LEU A 42 49.40 -44.61 34.63
CA LEU A 42 50.73 -44.93 35.19
C LEU A 42 51.32 -43.73 35.94
N ALA A 43 51.11 -42.51 35.51
CA ALA A 43 51.55 -41.31 36.20
C ALA A 43 50.78 -41.09 37.50
N ALA A 44 49.47 -41.34 37.53
CA ALA A 44 48.64 -41.25 38.74
C ALA A 44 48.98 -42.33 39.73
N GLY A 45 49.24 -43.58 39.26
CA GLY A 45 49.68 -44.71 40.12
C GLY A 45 51.03 -44.47 40.74
N GLY A 46 52.00 -43.93 39.93
CA GLY A 46 53.35 -43.59 40.39
C GLY A 46 53.33 -42.47 41.46
N PHE A 47 52.47 -41.46 41.29
CA PHE A 47 52.33 -40.36 42.24
C PHE A 47 51.69 -40.85 43.58
N PHE A 48 50.75 -41.77 43.51
CA PHE A 48 50.10 -42.28 44.69
C PHE A 48 51.07 -43.23 45.47
N LEU A 49 51.88 -44.02 44.76
CA LEU A 49 52.90 -44.89 45.33
C LEU A 49 54.03 -44.06 45.98
N TYR A 50 54.50 -43.00 45.36
CA TYR A 50 55.51 -42.09 45.92
C TYR A 50 54.98 -41.45 47.22
N ARG A 51 53.72 -41.03 47.25
CA ARG A 51 53.14 -40.44 48.46
C ARG A 51 52.95 -41.46 49.62
N PHE A 52 52.78 -42.71 49.24
CA PHE A 52 52.58 -43.79 50.28
C PHE A 52 53.93 -44.19 50.91
N LEU A 53 55.03 -44.15 50.16
CA LEU A 53 56.37 -44.56 50.63
C LEU A 53 57.16 -43.48 51.42
N THR A 54 56.66 -42.23 51.36
CA THR A 54 57.32 -41.10 52.06
C THR A 54 56.71 -40.75 53.44
N LYS A 55 55.80 -41.55 53.94
CA LYS A 55 55.41 -41.40 55.37
C LYS A 55 56.41 -42.09 56.28
N THR A 56 57.34 -41.31 56.72
CA THR A 56 58.26 -41.75 57.79
C THR A 56 57.70 -41.21 59.11
N ASP A 57 57.30 -42.11 59.94
CA ASP A 57 57.01 -41.82 61.35
C ASP A 57 58.33 -41.56 62.06
N GLY A 58 58.53 -40.42 62.59
CA GLY A 58 59.59 -40.01 63.44
C GLY A 58 59.05 -39.61 64.82
N THR A 59 59.00 -40.58 65.68
CA THR A 59 58.83 -40.36 67.16
C THR A 59 60.02 -39.59 67.68
N ASN A 60 59.87 -38.45 68.30
CA ASN A 60 60.73 -37.98 69.38
C ASN A 60 59.97 -37.10 70.35
N SER A 61 60.18 -37.46 71.57
CA SER A 61 59.61 -36.95 72.80
C SER A 61 60.14 -35.55 73.18
N GLU A 62 59.29 -34.82 73.86
CA GLU A 62 59.52 -33.84 74.88
C GLU A 62 60.25 -32.54 74.56
N ILE A 63 59.48 -31.49 74.75
CA ILE A 63 59.60 -30.52 75.86
C ILE A 63 58.32 -29.67 75.84
N GLN A 64 57.55 -29.71 76.96
CA GLN A 64 56.44 -28.81 77.15
C GLN A 64 56.91 -27.39 77.41
N SER A 65 56.88 -26.57 76.41
CA SER A 65 56.84 -25.12 76.58
C SER A 65 55.53 -24.69 75.97
N GLN A 66 54.56 -24.21 76.75
CA GLN A 66 53.38 -23.59 76.22
C GLN A 66 53.70 -22.19 75.76
N PRO A 67 53.65 -21.92 74.47
CA PRO A 67 53.69 -20.53 73.99
C PRO A 67 52.41 -19.84 74.40
N VAL A 68 52.51 -18.63 74.92
CA VAL A 68 51.40 -17.75 75.17
C VAL A 68 50.71 -17.50 73.79
N GLN A 69 49.56 -18.10 73.65
CA GLN A 69 48.72 -17.83 72.47
C GLN A 69 47.99 -16.52 72.72
N TYR A 70 48.32 -15.57 71.86
CA TYR A 70 47.42 -14.39 71.71
C TYR A 70 46.11 -14.89 71.09
N GLY A 71 45.12 -15.06 71.89
CA GLY A 71 43.78 -15.34 71.47
C GLY A 71 43.10 -14.04 71.06
N SER A 72 42.74 -13.90 69.83
CA SER A 72 41.81 -12.86 69.47
C SER A 72 40.40 -13.26 69.94
N ILE A 73 39.86 -12.51 70.87
CA ILE A 73 38.49 -12.68 71.32
C ILE A 73 37.62 -12.08 70.19
N GLN A 74 37.08 -12.90 69.34
CA GLN A 74 36.03 -12.46 68.45
C GLN A 74 34.72 -12.42 69.23
N SER A 75 34.34 -11.22 69.63
CA SER A 75 32.98 -11.01 70.16
C SER A 75 31.99 -11.03 68.99
N LYS A 76 31.29 -12.14 68.82
CA LYS A 76 30.21 -12.25 67.84
C LYS A 76 28.96 -11.65 68.49
N VAL A 77 28.69 -10.41 68.15
CA VAL A 77 27.41 -9.78 68.53
C VAL A 77 26.34 -10.30 67.54
N THR A 78 25.48 -11.14 68.01
CA THR A 78 24.30 -11.57 67.31
C THR A 78 23.17 -10.61 67.61
N GLY A 79 22.83 -9.78 66.69
CA GLY A 79 21.62 -8.94 66.73
C GLY A 79 20.52 -9.62 65.96
N SER A 80 19.33 -9.69 66.49
CA SER A 80 18.12 -10.02 65.72
C SER A 80 17.50 -8.72 65.21
N GLY A 81 17.26 -8.66 63.91
CA GLY A 81 16.56 -7.55 63.27
C GLY A 81 15.48 -8.10 62.34
N ASN A 82 14.43 -7.37 62.16
CA ASN A 82 13.43 -7.68 61.14
C ASN A 82 13.90 -7.13 59.78
N ALA A 83 14.06 -8.02 58.84
CA ALA A 83 14.28 -7.62 57.44
C ALA A 83 12.97 -7.02 56.88
N LYS A 84 13.07 -5.83 56.31
CA LYS A 84 11.98 -5.25 55.56
C LYS A 84 12.40 -5.18 54.10
N ALA A 85 11.47 -5.36 53.19
CA ALA A 85 11.73 -5.15 51.78
C ALA A 85 12.22 -3.71 51.56
N LYS A 86 13.26 -3.55 50.74
CA LYS A 86 13.81 -2.24 50.36
C LYS A 86 12.81 -1.44 49.55
N GLU A 87 12.13 -2.12 48.66
CA GLU A 87 11.07 -1.60 47.78
C GLU A 87 9.89 -2.57 47.81
N SER A 88 8.69 -2.05 47.81
CA SER A 88 7.47 -2.83 47.66
C SER A 88 6.49 -2.03 46.85
N ALA A 89 5.85 -2.67 45.91
CA ALA A 89 4.82 -2.07 45.06
C ALA A 89 3.50 -2.79 45.27
N ALA A 90 2.46 -2.03 45.54
CA ALA A 90 1.10 -2.55 45.54
C ALA A 90 0.49 -2.33 44.17
N ILE A 91 0.06 -3.38 43.52
CA ILE A 91 -0.62 -3.32 42.22
C ILE A 91 -2.11 -3.21 42.50
N THR A 92 -2.66 -2.02 42.24
CA THR A 92 -4.08 -1.74 42.41
C THR A 92 -4.74 -1.72 41.04
N LEU A 93 -5.83 -2.47 40.92
CA LEU A 93 -6.65 -2.40 39.72
C LEU A 93 -7.41 -1.06 39.67
N THR A 94 -7.26 -0.36 38.57
CA THR A 94 -7.97 0.89 38.29
C THR A 94 -9.31 0.67 37.63
N ALA A 95 -9.57 -0.55 37.13
CA ALA A 95 -10.79 -0.90 36.42
C ALA A 95 -11.31 -2.29 36.81
N GLY A 96 -12.64 -2.46 36.79
CA GLY A 96 -13.30 -3.73 37.05
C GLY A 96 -13.34 -4.65 35.82
N GLY A 97 -13.20 -5.95 36.07
CA GLY A 97 -13.26 -6.94 34.99
C GLY A 97 -13.16 -8.37 35.51
N THR A 98 -13.14 -9.33 34.61
CA THR A 98 -12.96 -10.76 34.93
C THR A 98 -11.51 -11.15 34.69
N VAL A 99 -10.84 -11.74 35.70
CA VAL A 99 -9.49 -12.28 35.54
C VAL A 99 -9.54 -13.41 34.51
N GLN A 100 -8.76 -13.25 33.43
CA GLN A 100 -8.68 -14.22 32.34
C GLN A 100 -7.58 -15.23 32.57
N GLU A 101 -6.40 -14.77 32.99
CA GLU A 101 -5.24 -15.59 33.19
C GLU A 101 -4.34 -15.00 34.30
N VAL A 102 -3.75 -15.85 35.10
CA VAL A 102 -2.75 -15.49 36.13
C VAL A 102 -1.46 -16.21 35.78
N PHE A 103 -0.40 -15.44 35.55
CA PHE A 103 0.90 -15.98 35.08
C PHE A 103 1.88 -16.30 36.21
N VAL A 104 1.58 -15.92 37.45
CA VAL A 104 2.49 -16.05 38.59
C VAL A 104 1.78 -16.63 39.78
N SER A 105 2.54 -17.32 40.61
CA SER A 105 2.10 -17.87 41.90
C SER A 105 2.77 -17.13 43.04
N PRO A 106 2.19 -17.13 44.28
CA PRO A 106 2.85 -16.56 45.44
C PRO A 106 4.24 -17.17 45.68
N GLY A 107 5.27 -16.32 45.73
CA GLY A 107 6.66 -16.72 45.90
C GLY A 107 7.49 -16.81 44.62
N ASP A 108 6.88 -16.62 43.44
CA ASP A 108 7.62 -16.55 42.16
C ASP A 108 8.45 -15.28 42.09
N THR A 109 9.62 -15.38 41.46
CA THR A 109 10.45 -14.21 41.16
C THR A 109 9.98 -13.60 39.86
N VAL A 110 9.76 -12.29 39.88
CA VAL A 110 9.29 -11.49 38.72
C VAL A 110 10.28 -10.40 38.37
N THR A 111 10.33 -10.02 37.10
CA THR A 111 11.12 -8.90 36.62
C THR A 111 10.21 -7.71 36.30
N ALA A 112 10.77 -6.50 36.39
CA ALA A 112 10.03 -5.29 35.99
C ALA A 112 9.51 -5.40 34.55
N GLY A 113 8.22 -5.10 34.34
CA GLY A 113 7.53 -5.25 33.06
C GLY A 113 6.99 -6.66 32.76
N GLN A 114 7.22 -7.65 33.65
CA GLN A 114 6.67 -9.00 33.49
C GLN A 114 5.16 -8.99 33.72
N PRO A 115 4.35 -9.61 32.82
CA PRO A 115 2.92 -9.76 33.05
C PRO A 115 2.64 -10.67 34.23
N LEU A 116 1.74 -10.22 35.09
CA LEU A 116 1.34 -10.95 36.32
C LEU A 116 -0.03 -11.61 36.14
N TYR A 117 -0.97 -10.90 35.59
CA TYR A 117 -2.28 -11.41 35.22
C TYR A 117 -2.94 -10.50 34.17
N THR A 118 -3.88 -11.06 33.45
CA THR A 118 -4.74 -10.33 32.49
C THR A 118 -6.18 -10.31 32.95
N ILE A 119 -6.82 -9.20 32.74
CA ILE A 119 -8.23 -9.01 33.04
C ILE A 119 -8.96 -8.71 31.73
N PHE A 120 -10.12 -9.29 31.57
CA PHE A 120 -11.03 -8.96 30.51
C PHE A 120 -12.13 -8.02 31.04
N SER A 121 -12.32 -6.90 30.33
CA SER A 121 -13.43 -6.01 30.57
C SER A 121 -14.18 -5.79 29.25
N GLN A 122 -15.42 -6.28 29.21
CA GLN A 122 -16.30 -6.05 28.06
C GLN A 122 -16.56 -4.56 27.88
N ASP A 123 -16.78 -3.84 28.96
CA ASP A 123 -17.06 -2.40 28.91
C ASP A 123 -15.88 -1.61 28.31
N ALA A 124 -14.64 -1.96 28.66
CA ALA A 124 -13.45 -1.31 28.09
C ALA A 124 -13.29 -1.64 26.60
N GLN A 125 -13.54 -2.89 26.21
CA GLN A 125 -13.54 -3.31 24.82
C GLN A 125 -14.63 -2.59 24.00
N ASP A 126 -15.82 -2.46 24.58
CA ASP A 126 -16.94 -1.75 23.97
C ASP A 126 -16.63 -0.26 23.82
N GLN A 127 -15.96 0.37 24.79
CA GLN A 127 -15.52 1.77 24.70
C GLN A 127 -14.53 1.98 23.55
N VAL A 128 -13.53 1.10 23.38
CA VAL A 128 -12.59 1.14 22.26
C VAL A 128 -13.34 0.98 20.94
N THR A 129 -14.24 0.01 20.86
CA THR A 129 -15.04 -0.26 19.65
C THR A 129 -15.95 0.91 19.30
N GLN A 130 -16.57 1.54 20.29
CA GLN A 130 -17.40 2.73 20.09
C GLN A 130 -16.56 3.94 19.65
N ALA A 131 -15.42 4.19 20.30
CA ALA A 131 -14.51 5.28 19.93
C ALA A 131 -13.96 5.09 18.51
N GLN A 132 -13.58 3.87 18.13
CA GLN A 132 -13.15 3.53 16.77
C GLN A 132 -14.28 3.77 15.76
N SER A 133 -15.47 3.28 16.05
CA SER A 133 -16.64 3.45 15.17
C SER A 133 -17.03 4.92 15.00
N GLN A 134 -16.82 5.73 16.02
CA GLN A 134 -17.07 7.18 15.95
C GLN A 134 -16.02 7.85 15.06
N LEU A 135 -14.72 7.50 15.22
CA LEU A 135 -13.65 8.01 14.39
C LEU A 135 -13.84 7.65 12.92
N ASP A 136 -14.24 6.39 12.64
CA ASP A 136 -14.47 5.92 11.27
C ASP A 136 -15.62 6.69 10.59
N ARG A 137 -16.69 6.99 11.36
CA ARG A 137 -17.79 7.83 10.84
C ARG A 137 -17.32 9.24 10.52
N LEU A 138 -16.60 9.88 11.42
CA LEU A 138 -16.07 11.23 11.20
C LEU A 138 -15.12 11.30 10.01
N ASN A 139 -14.26 10.29 9.83
CA ASN A 139 -13.38 10.18 8.66
C ASN A 139 -14.17 10.01 7.35
N LYS A 140 -15.26 9.27 7.37
CA LYS A 140 -16.16 9.14 6.22
C LYS A 140 -16.84 10.47 5.90
N ASP A 141 -17.33 11.17 6.91
CA ASP A 141 -17.93 12.51 6.75
C ASP A 141 -16.91 13.50 6.19
N MET A 142 -15.68 13.49 6.69
CA MET A 142 -14.57 14.31 6.17
C MET A 142 -14.29 13.99 4.70
N SER A 143 -14.29 12.72 4.33
CA SER A 143 -14.08 12.31 2.94
C SER A 143 -15.18 12.86 2.02
N SER A 144 -16.43 12.86 2.47
CA SER A 144 -17.54 13.48 1.74
C SER A 144 -17.38 14.99 1.61
N LEU A 145 -16.98 15.69 2.67
CA LEU A 145 -16.72 17.13 2.61
C LEU A 145 -15.58 17.49 1.66
N LEU A 146 -14.51 16.67 1.64
CA LEU A 146 -13.39 16.86 0.71
C LEU A 146 -13.80 16.58 -0.74
N GLU A 147 -14.70 15.62 -0.96
CA GLU A 147 -15.29 15.38 -2.27
C GLU A 147 -16.16 16.58 -2.70
N ASP A 148 -16.99 17.10 -1.82
CA ASP A 148 -17.79 18.29 -2.07
C ASP A 148 -16.90 19.51 -2.37
N ALA A 149 -15.81 19.69 -1.62
CA ALA A 149 -14.82 20.73 -1.89
C ALA A 149 -14.15 20.55 -3.27
N SER A 150 -13.82 19.32 -3.62
CA SER A 150 -13.24 19.01 -4.94
C SER A 150 -14.23 19.27 -6.09
N ASN A 151 -15.51 19.04 -5.83
CA ASN A 151 -16.60 19.26 -6.78
C ASN A 151 -16.89 20.74 -7.06
N LEU A 152 -16.39 21.66 -6.21
CA LEU A 152 -16.41 23.09 -6.51
C LEU A 152 -15.53 23.48 -7.70
N THR A 153 -14.54 22.65 -8.05
CA THR A 153 -13.70 22.88 -9.21
C THR A 153 -14.12 21.94 -10.35
N VAL A 154 -14.69 22.49 -11.37
CA VAL A 154 -15.02 21.77 -12.61
C VAL A 154 -13.73 21.57 -13.40
N ARG A 155 -13.39 20.32 -13.72
CA ARG A 155 -12.16 19.97 -14.45
C ARG A 155 -12.48 19.22 -15.74
N ALA A 156 -11.60 19.37 -16.72
CA ALA A 156 -11.65 18.58 -17.94
C ALA A 156 -11.34 17.10 -17.65
N PRO A 157 -12.23 16.16 -17.97
CA PRO A 157 -12.01 14.73 -17.69
C PRO A 157 -10.95 14.08 -18.59
N PHE A 158 -10.72 14.62 -19.76
CA PHE A 158 -9.67 14.21 -20.71
C PHE A 158 -9.14 15.42 -21.48
N ALA A 159 -8.04 15.24 -22.20
CA ALA A 159 -7.49 16.30 -23.04
C ALA A 159 -8.27 16.39 -24.35
N GLY A 160 -8.70 17.59 -24.73
CA GLY A 160 -9.52 17.79 -25.88
C GLY A 160 -9.82 19.26 -26.15
N LYS A 161 -10.86 19.51 -26.93
CA LYS A 161 -11.29 20.85 -27.32
C LYS A 161 -12.67 21.15 -26.74
N LEU A 162 -12.84 22.36 -26.24
CA LEU A 162 -14.13 22.83 -25.73
C LEU A 162 -15.01 23.38 -26.86
N ILE A 163 -16.29 23.01 -26.87
CA ILE A 163 -17.33 23.54 -27.71
C ILE A 163 -18.57 23.89 -26.89
N ASP A 164 -19.47 24.69 -27.39
CA ASP A 164 -20.72 25.11 -26.73
C ASP A 164 -20.49 25.70 -25.32
N VAL A 165 -19.37 26.41 -25.15
CA VAL A 165 -18.97 27.03 -23.91
C VAL A 165 -19.99 28.05 -23.45
N LYS A 166 -20.37 27.97 -22.16
CA LYS A 166 -21.26 28.93 -21.50
C LYS A 166 -20.43 30.08 -20.91
N GLU A 167 -20.99 31.28 -20.97
CA GLU A 167 -20.39 32.45 -20.34
C GLU A 167 -20.83 32.55 -18.90
N PHE A 168 -19.87 32.81 -18.03
CA PHE A 168 -20.09 33.04 -16.59
C PHE A 168 -19.58 34.44 -16.21
N GLN A 169 -20.21 35.04 -15.22
CA GLN A 169 -19.74 36.30 -14.65
C GLN A 169 -19.11 36.04 -13.26
N PRO A 170 -18.13 36.81 -12.84
CA PRO A 170 -17.63 36.76 -11.47
C PRO A 170 -18.78 36.92 -10.47
N ASP A 171 -18.75 36.16 -9.37
CA ASP A 171 -19.78 36.15 -8.31
C ASP A 171 -21.17 35.70 -8.77
N GLN A 172 -21.33 35.24 -10.00
CA GLN A 172 -22.58 34.67 -10.49
C GLN A 172 -22.87 33.35 -9.73
N GLU A 173 -24.08 33.24 -9.17
CA GLU A 173 -24.54 31.98 -8.60
C GLU A 173 -24.81 30.94 -9.68
N VAL A 174 -24.20 29.76 -9.53
CA VAL A 174 -24.36 28.64 -10.44
C VAL A 174 -24.95 27.47 -9.68
N SER A 175 -26.00 26.87 -10.22
CA SER A 175 -26.61 25.69 -9.62
C SER A 175 -25.81 24.43 -9.93
N LYS A 176 -26.04 23.37 -9.15
CA LYS A 176 -25.55 22.03 -9.46
C LYS A 176 -26.14 21.56 -10.79
N GLU A 177 -25.35 20.78 -11.56
CA GLU A 177 -25.71 20.28 -12.90
C GLU A 177 -25.93 21.36 -13.97
N ALA A 178 -25.45 22.57 -13.72
CA ALA A 178 -25.46 23.60 -14.76
C ALA A 178 -24.45 23.25 -15.88
N PRO A 179 -24.83 23.39 -17.15
CA PRO A 179 -23.92 23.14 -18.27
C PRO A 179 -22.81 24.19 -18.31
N VAL A 180 -21.57 23.74 -18.50
CA VAL A 180 -20.38 24.59 -18.58
C VAL A 180 -19.86 24.63 -20.02
N ALA A 181 -19.64 23.48 -20.61
CA ALA A 181 -19.13 23.31 -21.97
C ALA A 181 -19.34 21.88 -22.44
N THR A 182 -19.13 21.62 -23.71
CA THR A 182 -18.98 20.28 -24.24
C THR A 182 -17.49 20.04 -24.55
N LEU A 183 -16.90 19.00 -23.97
CA LEU A 183 -15.52 18.60 -24.27
C LEU A 183 -15.53 17.49 -25.29
N VAL A 184 -14.74 17.65 -26.34
CA VAL A 184 -14.62 16.69 -27.44
C VAL A 184 -13.17 16.28 -27.65
N ASN A 185 -12.96 15.00 -27.91
CA ASN A 185 -11.68 14.53 -28.45
C ASN A 185 -11.71 14.72 -29.96
N ASP A 186 -11.08 15.79 -30.42
CA ASP A 186 -11.02 16.16 -31.84
C ASP A 186 -9.82 15.58 -32.61
N LYS A 187 -8.90 14.87 -31.90
CA LYS A 187 -7.72 14.25 -32.54
C LYS A 187 -8.08 13.05 -33.39
N LYS A 188 -9.20 12.43 -33.07
CA LYS A 188 -9.77 11.31 -33.83
C LYS A 188 -11.22 11.57 -34.09
N LEU A 189 -11.68 11.03 -35.20
CA LEU A 189 -13.10 11.01 -35.58
C LEU A 189 -13.54 9.57 -35.74
N LYS A 190 -14.80 9.32 -35.47
CA LYS A 190 -15.46 8.05 -35.72
C LYS A 190 -16.53 8.26 -36.82
N LEU A 191 -16.79 7.18 -37.55
CA LEU A 191 -17.78 7.12 -38.59
C LEU A 191 -18.51 5.80 -38.50
N SER A 192 -19.79 5.85 -38.20
CA SER A 192 -20.67 4.68 -38.18
C SER A 192 -21.29 4.46 -39.54
N LEU A 193 -21.08 3.30 -40.14
CA LEU A 193 -21.58 2.93 -41.44
C LEU A 193 -22.24 1.56 -41.44
N TYR A 194 -23.26 1.38 -42.24
CA TYR A 194 -23.98 0.14 -42.41
C TYR A 194 -23.51 -0.61 -43.64
N PHE A 195 -23.13 -1.90 -43.44
CA PHE A 195 -22.68 -2.80 -44.49
C PHE A 195 -23.63 -3.99 -44.61
N SER A 196 -23.80 -4.45 -45.86
CA SER A 196 -24.63 -5.63 -46.11
C SER A 196 -24.14 -6.86 -45.35
N TYR A 197 -25.03 -7.63 -44.79
CA TYR A 197 -24.73 -8.90 -44.12
C TYR A 197 -24.01 -9.90 -45.00
N ALA A 198 -24.08 -9.77 -46.34
CA ALA A 198 -23.29 -10.59 -47.25
C ALA A 198 -21.79 -10.50 -47.01
N TYR A 199 -21.31 -9.39 -46.40
CA TYR A 199 -19.90 -9.17 -46.06
C TYR A 199 -19.55 -9.41 -44.59
N GLU A 200 -20.43 -10.08 -43.84
CA GLU A 200 -20.21 -10.32 -42.38
C GLU A 200 -18.87 -11.02 -42.07
N ASN A 201 -18.42 -11.89 -42.97
CA ASN A 201 -17.17 -12.62 -42.80
C ASN A 201 -15.95 -11.93 -43.45
N GLU A 202 -16.16 -10.82 -44.16
CA GLU A 202 -15.10 -10.07 -44.83
C GLU A 202 -14.69 -8.84 -44.06
N ILE A 203 -15.53 -8.32 -43.15
CA ILE A 203 -15.27 -7.14 -42.37
C ILE A 203 -14.91 -7.55 -40.92
N HIS A 204 -13.69 -7.17 -40.49
CA HIS A 204 -13.16 -7.54 -39.17
C HIS A 204 -12.66 -6.32 -38.42
N THR A 205 -12.72 -6.38 -37.10
CA THR A 205 -12.10 -5.39 -36.23
C THR A 205 -10.59 -5.36 -36.46
N GLY A 206 -10.04 -4.14 -36.55
CA GLY A 206 -8.61 -3.91 -36.86
C GLY A 206 -8.32 -3.82 -38.35
N GLN A 207 -9.31 -4.06 -39.23
CA GLN A 207 -9.14 -3.97 -40.69
C GLN A 207 -8.95 -2.48 -41.10
N SER A 208 -7.98 -2.25 -41.98
CA SER A 208 -7.72 -0.92 -42.57
C SER A 208 -8.79 -0.58 -43.59
N VAL A 209 -9.24 0.67 -43.58
CA VAL A 209 -10.27 1.19 -44.47
C VAL A 209 -9.85 2.52 -45.10
N THR A 210 -10.36 2.79 -46.25
CA THR A 210 -10.17 4.09 -46.93
C THR A 210 -11.42 4.95 -46.68
N VAL A 211 -11.26 6.02 -45.90
CA VAL A 211 -12.33 6.97 -45.57
C VAL A 211 -12.25 8.13 -46.55
N SER A 212 -13.34 8.42 -47.27
CA SER A 212 -13.49 9.54 -48.17
C SER A 212 -14.37 10.61 -47.53
N ILE A 213 -13.89 11.86 -47.53
CA ILE A 213 -14.60 13.03 -46.99
C ILE A 213 -14.70 14.10 -48.09
N PRO A 214 -15.83 14.13 -48.82
CA PRO A 214 -15.98 15.02 -49.97
C PRO A 214 -15.82 16.50 -49.64
N ALA A 215 -16.25 16.94 -48.42
CA ALA A 215 -16.21 18.35 -48.03
C ALA A 215 -14.78 18.93 -48.01
N VAL A 216 -13.76 18.10 -47.84
CA VAL A 216 -12.33 18.51 -47.84
C VAL A 216 -11.57 17.91 -49.03
N MET A 217 -12.29 17.25 -49.96
CA MET A 217 -11.69 16.50 -51.08
C MET A 217 -10.54 15.59 -50.63
N GLY A 218 -10.68 15.02 -49.45
CA GLY A 218 -9.62 14.28 -48.77
C GLY A 218 -9.97 12.82 -48.56
N VAL A 219 -8.92 12.00 -48.57
CA VAL A 219 -8.97 10.59 -48.23
C VAL A 219 -8.11 10.36 -46.98
N ARG A 220 -8.60 9.54 -46.08
CA ARG A 220 -7.89 9.17 -44.86
C ARG A 220 -7.86 7.65 -44.69
N THR A 221 -6.83 7.14 -44.09
CA THR A 221 -6.81 5.76 -43.67
C THR A 221 -7.47 5.67 -42.28
N GLY A 222 -8.47 4.82 -42.18
CA GLY A 222 -9.13 4.50 -40.92
C GLY A 222 -8.95 3.02 -40.56
N THR A 223 -9.50 2.65 -39.42
CA THR A 223 -9.51 1.28 -38.91
C THR A 223 -10.91 0.94 -38.40
N VAL A 224 -11.39 -0.24 -38.69
CA VAL A 224 -12.61 -0.78 -38.08
C VAL A 224 -12.35 -1.03 -36.59
N GLU A 225 -12.93 -0.18 -35.76
CA GLU A 225 -12.76 -0.31 -34.29
C GLU A 225 -13.76 -1.29 -33.69
N LYS A 226 -15.00 -1.25 -34.15
CA LYS A 226 -16.08 -2.04 -33.58
C LYS A 226 -17.07 -2.47 -34.67
N ILE A 227 -17.61 -3.66 -34.52
CA ILE A 227 -18.70 -4.18 -35.33
C ILE A 227 -19.90 -4.45 -34.41
N ASN A 228 -21.00 -3.77 -34.70
CA ASN A 228 -22.27 -3.98 -34.02
C ASN A 228 -23.19 -4.81 -34.93
N LYS A 229 -23.46 -6.03 -34.51
CA LYS A 229 -24.36 -6.94 -35.23
C LYS A 229 -25.85 -6.58 -34.97
N VAL A 230 -26.14 -5.30 -34.80
CA VAL A 230 -27.51 -4.81 -34.74
C VAL A 230 -28.07 -4.83 -36.16
N ARG A 231 -29.17 -5.53 -36.33
CA ARG A 231 -29.84 -5.63 -37.65
C ARG A 231 -30.50 -4.32 -38.00
N PHE A 232 -29.96 -3.62 -38.98
CA PHE A 232 -30.65 -2.58 -39.70
C PHE A 232 -31.23 -3.20 -40.97
N ILE A 233 -32.55 -3.05 -41.19
CA ILE A 233 -33.23 -3.51 -42.39
C ILE A 233 -33.55 -2.28 -43.23
N SER A 234 -32.97 -2.24 -44.42
CA SER A 234 -33.24 -1.15 -45.34
C SER A 234 -34.70 -1.22 -45.87
N PRO A 235 -35.23 -0.12 -46.45
CA PRO A 235 -36.57 -0.11 -47.03
C PRO A 235 -36.80 -1.19 -48.10
N GLU A 236 -35.74 -1.61 -48.78
CA GLU A 236 -35.74 -2.67 -49.78
C GLU A 236 -35.68 -4.08 -49.17
N GLY A 237 -35.62 -4.20 -47.85
CA GLY A 237 -35.61 -5.46 -47.10
C GLY A 237 -34.24 -6.09 -46.95
N ALA A 238 -33.14 -5.44 -47.31
CA ALA A 238 -31.80 -5.93 -47.11
C ALA A 238 -31.36 -5.74 -45.68
N VAL A 239 -30.66 -6.74 -45.12
CA VAL A 239 -30.14 -6.73 -43.74
C VAL A 239 -28.71 -6.18 -43.74
N HIS A 240 -28.43 -5.28 -42.83
CA HIS A 240 -27.13 -4.65 -42.63
C HIS A 240 -26.67 -4.76 -41.20
N PHE A 241 -25.36 -4.68 -40.99
CA PHE A 241 -24.72 -4.50 -39.68
C PHE A 241 -23.91 -3.21 -39.66
N GLU A 242 -23.69 -2.67 -38.49
CA GLU A 242 -22.93 -1.43 -38.30
C GLU A 242 -21.45 -1.76 -38.07
N ALA A 243 -20.57 -1.05 -38.81
CA ALA A 243 -19.15 -0.98 -38.49
C ALA A 243 -18.80 0.48 -38.11
N VAL A 244 -18.16 0.60 -36.94
CA VAL A 244 -17.63 1.87 -36.43
C VAL A 244 -16.17 1.96 -36.88
N ILE A 245 -15.88 2.98 -37.66
CA ILE A 245 -14.56 3.24 -38.23
C ILE A 245 -13.96 4.44 -37.51
N VAL A 246 -12.69 4.34 -37.11
CA VAL A 246 -11.95 5.42 -36.45
C VAL A 246 -10.77 5.82 -37.32
N PHE A 247 -10.55 7.12 -37.44
CA PHE A 247 -9.44 7.70 -38.22
C PHE A 247 -8.92 8.97 -37.56
N ASP A 248 -7.65 9.29 -37.84
CA ASP A 248 -6.99 10.46 -37.25
C ASP A 248 -7.48 11.74 -37.91
N ASN A 249 -7.67 12.78 -37.10
CA ASN A 249 -8.00 14.12 -37.54
C ASN A 249 -6.75 15.01 -37.49
N PRO A 250 -6.30 15.56 -38.63
CA PRO A 250 -5.17 16.50 -38.64
C PRO A 250 -5.54 17.90 -38.08
N GLY A 251 -6.75 18.07 -37.52
CA GLY A 251 -7.23 19.34 -36.98
C GLY A 251 -8.11 20.15 -37.91
N THR A 252 -8.38 19.64 -39.09
CA THR A 252 -9.20 20.34 -40.11
C THR A 252 -10.61 19.77 -40.28
N LEU A 253 -10.87 18.63 -39.65
CA LEU A 253 -12.14 17.94 -39.73
C LEU A 253 -12.96 18.18 -38.48
N THR A 254 -14.28 18.24 -38.64
CA THR A 254 -15.22 18.39 -37.52
C THR A 254 -16.28 17.29 -37.59
N ALA A 255 -16.99 17.11 -36.50
CA ALA A 255 -18.19 16.26 -36.50
C ALA A 255 -19.26 16.84 -37.46
N GLY A 256 -20.11 15.97 -37.97
CA GLY A 256 -21.20 16.33 -38.90
C GLY A 256 -20.84 16.36 -40.37
N MET A 257 -19.58 16.20 -40.76
CA MET A 257 -19.17 16.10 -42.16
C MET A 257 -19.64 14.78 -42.76
N GLU A 258 -20.20 14.82 -43.96
CA GLU A 258 -20.54 13.63 -44.70
C GLU A 258 -19.27 12.87 -45.11
N ALA A 259 -19.28 11.56 -44.89
CA ALA A 259 -18.15 10.68 -45.18
C ALA A 259 -18.63 9.29 -45.56
N SER A 260 -17.81 8.59 -46.31
CA SER A 260 -17.98 7.19 -46.65
C SER A 260 -16.70 6.43 -46.44
N ALA A 261 -16.77 5.10 -46.36
CA ALA A 261 -15.58 4.28 -46.24
C ALA A 261 -15.64 3.10 -47.22
N THR A 262 -14.50 2.77 -47.80
CA THR A 262 -14.34 1.62 -48.67
C THR A 262 -13.41 0.64 -48.02
N LEU A 263 -13.87 -0.61 -47.88
CA LEU A 263 -13.05 -1.75 -47.40
C LEU A 263 -12.66 -2.61 -48.61
N THR A 264 -11.67 -3.45 -48.40
CA THR A 264 -11.22 -4.40 -49.42
C THR A 264 -11.55 -5.80 -48.93
N ALA A 265 -12.29 -6.57 -49.69
CA ALA A 265 -12.60 -7.96 -49.45
C ALA A 265 -11.36 -8.85 -49.64
N SER A 266 -11.43 -10.11 -49.23
CA SER A 266 -10.35 -11.10 -49.36
C SER A 266 -9.96 -11.38 -50.82
N ASP A 267 -10.90 -11.22 -51.75
CA ASP A 267 -10.69 -11.36 -53.20
C ASP A 267 -10.17 -10.07 -53.88
N GLY A 268 -9.96 -9.00 -53.14
CA GLY A 268 -9.50 -7.70 -53.61
C GLY A 268 -10.65 -6.80 -54.11
N SER A 269 -11.90 -7.21 -54.08
CA SER A 269 -13.03 -6.37 -54.43
C SER A 269 -13.30 -5.29 -53.39
N ALA A 270 -13.89 -4.17 -53.85
CA ALA A 270 -14.26 -3.07 -52.97
C ALA A 270 -15.64 -3.32 -52.33
N ILE A 271 -15.70 -3.14 -51.00
CA ILE A 271 -16.94 -3.20 -50.22
C ILE A 271 -17.35 -1.76 -49.89
N TYR A 272 -18.55 -1.40 -50.24
CA TYR A 272 -19.13 -0.09 -49.98
C TYR A 272 -20.22 -0.18 -48.93
N PRO A 273 -20.41 0.89 -48.13
CA PRO A 273 -21.53 0.96 -47.20
C PRO A 273 -22.85 1.16 -47.97
N TYR A 274 -23.95 0.87 -47.29
CA TYR A 274 -25.30 1.07 -47.80
C TYR A 274 -25.54 2.57 -48.14
N GLU A 275 -25.09 3.47 -47.27
CA GLU A 275 -25.18 4.91 -47.41
C GLU A 275 -23.98 5.61 -46.76
N ASN A 276 -23.77 6.89 -47.11
CA ASN A 276 -22.79 7.71 -46.44
C ASN A 276 -23.23 8.01 -44.99
N GLY A 277 -22.29 8.11 -44.10
CA GLY A 277 -22.49 8.51 -42.72
C GLY A 277 -22.02 9.95 -42.46
N LYS A 278 -22.14 10.36 -41.21
CA LYS A 278 -21.59 11.62 -40.74
C LYS A 278 -20.47 11.33 -39.74
N THR A 279 -19.41 12.12 -39.85
CA THR A 279 -18.32 12.07 -38.85
C THR A 279 -18.82 12.48 -37.48
N GLU A 280 -18.31 11.85 -36.45
CA GLU A 280 -18.54 12.21 -35.05
C GLU A 280 -17.18 12.36 -34.34
N TYR A 281 -17.13 13.18 -33.30
CA TYR A 281 -15.95 13.19 -32.44
C TYR A 281 -15.77 11.83 -31.79
N TYR A 282 -14.52 11.43 -31.58
CA TYR A 282 -14.21 10.13 -30.99
C TYR A 282 -14.84 9.96 -29.59
N GLU A 283 -14.70 10.99 -28.78
CA GLU A 283 -15.33 11.08 -27.47
C GLU A 283 -15.94 12.48 -27.31
N THR A 284 -17.15 12.52 -26.77
CA THR A 284 -17.86 13.76 -26.44
C THR A 284 -18.41 13.64 -25.04
N ARG A 285 -18.17 14.66 -24.23
CA ARG A 285 -18.69 14.71 -22.86
C ARG A 285 -19.19 16.11 -22.54
N GLU A 286 -20.42 16.18 -22.10
CA GLU A 286 -20.95 17.39 -21.49
C GLU A 286 -20.30 17.63 -20.14
N ILE A 287 -19.76 18.81 -19.93
CA ILE A 287 -19.16 19.26 -18.68
C ILE A 287 -20.20 20.07 -17.93
N VAL A 288 -20.57 19.58 -16.76
CA VAL A 288 -21.54 20.21 -15.88
C VAL A 288 -20.92 20.46 -14.51
N THR A 289 -21.48 21.41 -13.77
CA THR A 289 -21.10 21.66 -12.39
C THR A 289 -21.56 20.50 -11.51
N LYS A 290 -20.72 20.10 -10.56
CA LYS A 290 -21.07 19.05 -9.59
C LYS A 290 -21.55 19.62 -8.25
N ALA A 291 -21.29 20.89 -8.00
CA ALA A 291 -21.72 21.64 -6.82
C ALA A 291 -22.37 22.96 -7.26
N ALA A 292 -23.10 23.58 -6.34
CA ALA A 292 -23.62 24.93 -6.52
C ALA A 292 -22.73 25.93 -5.76
N GLY A 293 -22.68 27.17 -6.24
CA GLY A 293 -21.96 28.27 -5.59
C GLY A 293 -21.66 29.44 -6.55
N PRO A 294 -21.15 30.54 -6.01
CA PRO A 294 -20.74 31.69 -6.82
C PRO A 294 -19.46 31.37 -7.60
N VAL A 295 -19.33 31.92 -8.79
CA VAL A 295 -18.13 31.82 -9.63
C VAL A 295 -16.98 32.61 -9.00
N VAL A 296 -15.91 31.91 -8.61
CA VAL A 296 -14.69 32.52 -8.06
C VAL A 296 -13.66 32.77 -9.16
N SER A 297 -13.46 31.81 -10.03
CA SER A 297 -12.50 31.94 -11.12
C SER A 297 -12.89 31.08 -12.32
N GLN A 298 -12.47 31.51 -13.48
CA GLN A 298 -12.62 30.81 -14.75
C GLN A 298 -11.25 30.49 -15.31
N GLY A 299 -11.07 29.27 -15.81
CA GLY A 299 -9.91 28.86 -16.59
C GLY A 299 -10.08 29.25 -18.08
N ASN A 300 -9.52 28.43 -18.95
CA ASN A 300 -9.59 28.65 -20.40
C ASN A 300 -10.96 28.24 -20.98
N LEU A 301 -12.04 28.90 -20.56
CA LEU A 301 -13.40 28.64 -21.00
C LEU A 301 -13.71 29.43 -22.27
N LEU A 302 -13.04 29.08 -23.37
CA LEU A 302 -13.28 29.65 -24.68
C LEU A 302 -13.71 28.56 -25.66
N ASN A 303 -14.64 28.90 -26.57
CA ASN A 303 -14.99 27.99 -27.66
C ASN A 303 -13.76 27.68 -28.50
N TYR A 304 -13.57 26.40 -28.80
CA TYR A 304 -12.45 25.83 -29.53
C TYR A 304 -11.09 25.90 -28.80
N ALA A 305 -11.06 26.23 -27.52
CA ALA A 305 -9.84 26.14 -26.72
C ALA A 305 -9.43 24.68 -26.51
N ASP A 306 -8.13 24.42 -26.64
CA ASP A 306 -7.55 23.14 -26.23
C ASP A 306 -7.33 23.11 -24.71
N VAL A 307 -7.71 22.04 -24.10
CA VAL A 307 -7.57 21.82 -22.64
C VAL A 307 -6.91 20.47 -22.36
N SER A 308 -6.16 20.44 -21.28
CA SER A 308 -5.51 19.23 -20.81
C SER A 308 -6.39 18.45 -19.84
N ALA A 309 -6.17 17.13 -19.73
CA ALA A 309 -6.86 16.33 -18.71
C ALA A 309 -6.56 16.86 -17.28
N GLY A 310 -7.61 17.03 -16.47
CA GLY A 310 -7.50 17.58 -15.13
C GLY A 310 -7.42 19.11 -15.04
N GLU A 311 -7.35 19.82 -16.17
CA GLU A 311 -7.32 21.29 -16.19
C GLU A 311 -8.59 21.88 -15.57
N ALA A 312 -8.42 22.88 -14.69
CA ALA A 312 -9.54 23.56 -14.06
C ALA A 312 -10.21 24.52 -15.06
N LEU A 313 -11.49 24.31 -15.29
CA LEU A 313 -12.30 25.10 -16.21
C LEU A 313 -13.11 26.18 -15.50
N LEU A 314 -13.68 25.84 -14.35
CA LEU A 314 -14.49 26.74 -13.55
C LEU A 314 -14.29 26.41 -12.09
N THR A 315 -14.11 27.41 -11.23
CA THR A 315 -14.04 27.23 -9.79
C THR A 315 -15.18 28.00 -9.15
N LEU A 316 -15.98 27.29 -8.38
CA LEU A 316 -17.07 27.84 -7.59
C LEU A 316 -16.61 28.04 -6.16
N GLY A 317 -17.18 29.01 -5.45
CA GLY A 317 -16.96 29.25 -4.05
C GLY A 317 -17.95 28.48 -3.17
N SER A 318 -17.58 28.30 -1.92
CA SER A 318 -18.49 27.92 -0.85
C SER A 318 -18.08 28.66 0.41
N SER A 319 -19.01 29.35 1.02
CA SER A 319 -18.75 30.08 2.27
C SER A 319 -18.64 29.17 3.50
N THR A 320 -19.11 27.94 3.40
CA THR A 320 -19.26 27.04 4.56
C THR A 320 -18.31 25.84 4.51
N ILE A 321 -17.94 25.34 3.35
CA ILE A 321 -17.17 24.10 3.21
C ILE A 321 -15.82 24.15 3.93
N ASP A 322 -15.11 25.26 3.89
CA ASP A 322 -13.82 25.42 4.60
C ASP A 322 -14.01 25.41 6.12
N GLU A 323 -15.09 26.00 6.60
CA GLU A 323 -15.44 26.02 8.03
C GLU A 323 -15.88 24.61 8.48
N ASP A 324 -16.68 23.93 7.68
CA ASP A 324 -17.13 22.57 7.93
C ASP A 324 -15.95 21.58 7.98
N ILE A 325 -15.00 21.68 7.06
CA ILE A 325 -13.76 20.87 7.05
C ILE A 325 -12.95 21.15 8.34
N ARG A 326 -12.75 22.41 8.73
CA ARG A 326 -12.01 22.73 9.97
C ARG A 326 -12.74 22.23 11.21
N SER A 327 -14.06 22.36 11.25
CA SER A 327 -14.87 21.83 12.35
C SER A 327 -14.78 20.32 12.45
N LYS A 328 -14.91 19.64 11.30
CA LYS A 328 -14.83 18.18 11.23
C LYS A 328 -13.44 17.67 11.63
N GLN A 329 -12.37 18.39 11.25
CA GLN A 329 -11.00 18.05 11.68
C GLN A 329 -10.86 18.10 13.20
N LYS A 330 -11.43 19.10 13.86
CA LYS A 330 -11.42 19.17 15.33
C LYS A 330 -12.16 18.01 15.97
N GLU A 331 -13.32 17.62 15.41
CA GLU A 331 -14.07 16.49 15.89
C GLU A 331 -13.26 15.17 15.75
N ILE A 332 -12.51 15.02 14.65
CA ILE A 332 -11.62 13.89 14.40
C ILE A 332 -10.49 13.87 15.43
N ASP A 333 -9.83 15.01 15.67
CA ASP A 333 -8.75 15.11 16.64
C ASP A 333 -9.22 14.77 18.07
N GLU A 334 -10.44 15.19 18.45
CA GLU A 334 -11.05 14.84 19.72
C GLU A 334 -11.43 13.34 19.81
N ALA A 335 -11.94 12.77 18.72
CA ALA A 335 -12.28 11.37 18.65
C ALA A 335 -11.02 10.47 18.71
N GLN A 336 -9.92 10.88 18.07
CA GLN A 336 -8.63 10.22 18.17
C GLN A 336 -8.09 10.19 19.60
N LYS A 337 -8.18 11.31 20.32
CA LYS A 337 -7.80 11.37 21.74
C LYS A 337 -8.64 10.41 22.59
N LYS A 338 -9.97 10.39 22.37
CA LYS A 338 -10.86 9.46 23.09
C LYS A 338 -10.52 8.01 22.81
N LEU A 339 -10.19 7.68 21.55
CA LEU A 339 -9.75 6.34 21.18
C LEU A 339 -8.43 5.97 21.88
N GLU A 340 -7.46 6.89 21.88
CA GLU A 340 -6.18 6.68 22.56
C GLU A 340 -6.36 6.49 24.08
N GLU A 341 -7.22 7.29 24.70
CA GLU A 341 -7.56 7.15 26.12
C GLU A 341 -8.24 5.80 26.42
N ALA A 342 -9.18 5.39 25.57
CA ALA A 342 -9.83 4.09 25.68
C ALA A 342 -8.86 2.93 25.49
N GLN A 343 -7.94 3.04 24.55
CA GLN A 343 -6.88 2.03 24.31
C GLN A 343 -5.87 1.96 25.47
N LYS A 344 -5.49 3.10 26.05
CA LYS A 344 -4.66 3.15 27.25
C LYS A 344 -5.38 2.49 28.42
N GLY A 345 -6.67 2.84 28.61
CA GLY A 345 -7.48 2.17 29.63
C GLY A 345 -7.53 0.66 29.43
N LEU A 346 -7.62 0.18 28.18
CA LEU A 346 -7.57 -1.25 27.88
C LEU A 346 -6.19 -1.86 28.15
N ALA A 347 -5.09 -1.14 27.95
CA ALA A 347 -3.74 -1.61 28.25
C ALA A 347 -3.52 -1.79 29.76
N ASP A 348 -4.16 -0.98 30.60
CA ASP A 348 -4.08 -1.07 32.07
C ASP A 348 -4.69 -2.36 32.65
N PHE A 349 -5.43 -3.14 31.84
CA PHE A 349 -5.94 -4.46 32.20
C PHE A 349 -4.88 -5.56 32.16
N ASN A 350 -3.68 -5.30 31.62
CA ASN A 350 -2.52 -6.15 31.74
C ASN A 350 -1.68 -5.67 32.92
N ALA A 351 -1.84 -6.33 34.06
CA ALA A 351 -1.05 -5.98 35.24
C ALA A 351 0.39 -6.44 35.04
N LEU A 352 1.31 -5.49 34.95
CA LEU A 352 2.74 -5.72 34.83
C LEU A 352 3.42 -5.47 36.17
N SER A 353 4.49 -6.18 36.46
CA SER A 353 5.31 -5.88 37.65
C SER A 353 6.04 -4.53 37.47
N PRO A 354 5.88 -3.57 38.38
CA PRO A 354 6.60 -2.30 38.31
C PRO A 354 8.06 -2.38 38.75
N ILE A 355 8.44 -3.44 39.49
CA ILE A 355 9.77 -3.67 40.07
C ILE A 355 10.19 -5.13 39.91
N ASP A 356 11.48 -5.39 40.04
CA ASP A 356 11.99 -6.75 40.24
C ASP A 356 11.70 -7.19 41.68
N GLY A 357 11.20 -8.41 41.88
CA GLY A 357 10.84 -8.86 43.22
C GLY A 357 10.28 -10.27 43.28
N SER A 358 9.76 -10.64 44.44
CA SER A 358 9.06 -11.90 44.68
C SER A 358 7.91 -11.69 45.66
#